data_320f4d4ae112d6ca0f890173bd73fca1
#
_entry.id   320f4d4ae112d6ca0f890173bd73fca1
#
_cell.length_a   1.000
_cell.length_b   1.000
_cell.length_c   1.000
_cell.angle_alpha   90.00
_cell.angle_beta   90.00
_cell.angle_gamma   90.00
#
_symmetry.space_group_name_H-M   'P 1'
#
loop_
_entity.id
_entity.type
_entity.pdbx_description
1 polymer ?
#
loop_
_entity_poly.entity_id
_entity_poly.type
_entity_poly.pdbx_seq_one_letter_code
_entity_poly.pdbx_strand_id
1 'polypeptide(L)'
;MNFNFQYQKNPNFPNRYISPESLHQFIYENLSDYVSEIGKSTLGLPIYKFSYGSGDINILAWSQMHGNESNSTHCMLDLWYSLESQPELKERIFKNISLDFIFMLNPDGSKAWTRRNALDIDMNRDYLQGASCEMQLLKEVAFSKKYDYGFNLHEQRTLFSTDGKNPATLSFLAPSQDFDRTVTETRKKSM
;
A
#
# COMPACT_ATOMS: atom_id res chain seq x y z
N MET A 1 9.78 23.35 3.60
CA MET A 1 8.32 23.51 3.78
C MET A 1 7.93 22.79 5.05
N ASN A 2 7.41 23.50 6.04
CA ASN A 2 6.85 22.82 7.22
C ASN A 2 5.46 22.33 6.88
N PHE A 3 5.28 21.02 6.80
CA PHE A 3 3.97 20.40 6.75
C PHE A 3 3.47 20.27 8.20
N ASN A 4 2.48 21.06 8.58
CA ASN A 4 1.80 20.91 9.86
C ASN A 4 0.73 19.81 9.73
N PHE A 5 1.16 18.55 9.53
CA PHE A 5 0.27 17.41 9.44
C PHE A 5 -0.15 16.97 10.84
N GLN A 6 -1.45 16.90 11.06
CA GLN A 6 -2.03 16.39 12.30
C GLN A 6 -2.52 14.97 12.06
N TYR A 7 -1.79 14.00 12.60
CA TYR A 7 -2.16 12.60 12.54
C TYR A 7 -3.40 12.32 13.39
N GLN A 8 -4.33 11.56 12.80
CA GLN A 8 -5.50 11.02 13.49
C GLN A 8 -5.64 9.55 13.10
N LYS A 9 -5.76 8.69 14.11
CA LYS A 9 -6.04 7.27 13.89
C LYS A 9 -7.50 7.09 13.45
N ASN A 10 -7.72 6.28 12.43
CA ASN A 10 -9.06 5.93 12.01
C ASN A 10 -9.74 5.03 13.05
N PRO A 11 -10.84 5.47 13.69
CA PRO A 11 -11.49 4.73 14.78
C PRO A 11 -12.16 3.43 14.34
N ASN A 12 -12.43 3.26 13.04
CA ASN A 12 -13.06 2.05 12.51
C ASN A 12 -12.12 0.84 12.55
N PHE A 13 -10.81 1.07 12.69
CA PHE A 13 -9.80 0.02 12.71
C PHE A 13 -8.94 0.08 13.99
N PRO A 14 -9.50 -0.23 15.16
CA PRO A 14 -8.77 -0.11 16.42
C PRO A 14 -7.69 -1.17 16.61
N ASN A 15 -7.87 -2.35 16.00
CA ASN A 15 -7.01 -3.53 16.15
C ASN A 15 -6.02 -3.67 15.01
N ARG A 16 -4.90 -4.35 15.26
CA ARG A 16 -3.91 -4.64 14.22
C ARG A 16 -4.46 -5.46 13.06
N TYR A 17 -5.29 -6.44 13.35
CA TYR A 17 -5.93 -7.25 12.31
C TYR A 17 -7.05 -6.46 11.63
N ILE A 18 -7.00 -6.42 10.30
CA ILE A 18 -8.07 -5.92 9.44
C ILE A 18 -8.60 -7.12 8.66
N SER A 19 -9.86 -7.50 8.89
CA SER A 19 -10.48 -8.52 8.06
C SER A 19 -10.79 -7.98 6.66
N PRO A 20 -10.72 -8.79 5.61
CA PRO A 20 -11.18 -8.38 4.28
C PRO A 20 -12.61 -7.83 4.31
N GLU A 21 -13.49 -8.49 5.05
CA GLU A 21 -14.89 -8.09 5.17
C GLU A 21 -15.05 -6.69 5.79
N SER A 22 -14.33 -6.39 6.87
CA SER A 22 -14.40 -5.06 7.51
C SER A 22 -13.82 -3.96 6.62
N LEU A 23 -12.75 -4.26 5.88
CA LEU A 23 -12.17 -3.33 4.91
C LEU A 23 -13.13 -3.07 3.75
N HIS A 24 -13.75 -4.11 3.19
CA HIS A 24 -14.70 -3.99 2.07
C HIS A 24 -15.94 -3.19 2.48
N GLN A 25 -16.48 -3.44 3.67
CA GLN A 25 -17.59 -2.66 4.20
C GLN A 25 -17.20 -1.18 4.34
N PHE A 26 -16.05 -0.89 4.94
CA PHE A 26 -15.57 0.49 5.09
C PHE A 26 -15.37 1.19 3.74
N ILE A 27 -14.78 0.50 2.76
CA ILE A 27 -14.59 1.01 1.40
C ILE A 27 -15.94 1.37 0.78
N TYR A 28 -16.92 0.48 0.86
CA TYR A 28 -18.25 0.70 0.31
C TYR A 28 -18.95 1.91 0.95
N GLU A 29 -18.85 2.04 2.27
CA GLU A 29 -19.55 3.09 3.02
C GLU A 29 -18.85 4.47 2.93
N ASN A 30 -17.51 4.51 2.79
CA ASN A 30 -16.76 5.74 2.98
C ASN A 30 -15.87 6.14 1.79
N LEU A 31 -15.55 5.23 0.87
CA LEU A 31 -14.60 5.45 -0.21
C LEU A 31 -15.15 5.10 -1.60
N SER A 32 -16.44 4.83 -1.73
CA SER A 32 -17.05 4.35 -2.98
C SER A 32 -16.78 5.24 -4.20
N ASP A 33 -16.68 6.56 -3.99
CA ASP A 33 -16.42 7.51 -5.07
C ASP A 33 -14.96 7.48 -5.58
N TYR A 34 -14.06 6.87 -4.83
CA TYR A 34 -12.61 6.88 -5.08
C TYR A 34 -12.05 5.49 -5.39
N VAL A 35 -12.88 4.44 -5.30
CA VAL A 35 -12.40 3.06 -5.35
C VAL A 35 -13.05 2.29 -6.50
N SER A 36 -12.24 1.48 -7.18
CA SER A 36 -12.70 0.50 -8.16
C SER A 36 -12.24 -0.90 -7.80
N GLU A 37 -13.09 -1.91 -7.99
CA GLU A 37 -12.67 -3.31 -7.95
C GLU A 37 -11.81 -3.60 -9.18
N ILE A 38 -10.57 -4.03 -8.96
CA ILE A 38 -9.62 -4.37 -10.03
C ILE A 38 -9.63 -5.86 -10.37
N GLY A 39 -10.27 -6.67 -9.57
CA GLY A 39 -10.40 -8.12 -9.75
C GLY A 39 -10.57 -8.83 -8.41
N LYS A 40 -10.34 -10.14 -8.43
CA LYS A 40 -10.55 -11.01 -7.26
C LYS A 40 -9.31 -11.85 -6.96
N SER A 41 -9.15 -12.16 -5.67
CA SER A 41 -8.14 -13.09 -5.19
C SER A 41 -8.43 -14.53 -5.63
N THR A 42 -7.50 -15.41 -5.35
CA THR A 42 -7.62 -16.85 -5.62
C THR A 42 -8.91 -17.48 -5.06
N LEU A 43 -9.36 -17.05 -3.86
CA LEU A 43 -10.62 -17.52 -3.27
C LEU A 43 -11.82 -16.62 -3.55
N GLY A 44 -11.69 -15.68 -4.50
CA GLY A 44 -12.80 -14.87 -4.98
C GLY A 44 -13.11 -13.62 -4.15
N LEU A 45 -12.24 -13.24 -3.21
CA LEU A 45 -12.39 -11.98 -2.46
C LEU A 45 -12.01 -10.80 -3.35
N PRO A 46 -12.80 -9.70 -3.38
CA PRO A 46 -12.51 -8.54 -4.21
C PRO A 46 -11.23 -7.83 -3.77
N ILE A 47 -10.50 -7.29 -4.75
CA ILE A 47 -9.31 -6.46 -4.55
C ILE A 47 -9.61 -5.06 -5.09
N TYR A 48 -9.38 -4.04 -4.28
CA TYR A 48 -9.74 -2.67 -4.59
C TYR A 48 -8.52 -1.79 -4.82
N LYS A 49 -8.66 -0.91 -5.81
CA LYS A 49 -7.74 0.19 -6.05
C LYS A 49 -8.43 1.51 -5.71
N PHE A 50 -7.85 2.26 -4.81
CA PHE A 50 -8.18 3.65 -4.53
C PHE A 50 -7.42 4.54 -5.52
N SER A 51 -8.10 5.57 -6.04
CA SER A 51 -7.50 6.55 -6.95
C SER A 51 -7.91 7.94 -6.52
N TYR A 52 -6.92 8.82 -6.27
CA TYR A 52 -7.19 10.20 -5.89
C TYR A 52 -6.06 11.15 -6.30
N GLY A 53 -6.45 12.40 -6.62
CA GLY A 53 -5.53 13.44 -7.03
C GLY A 53 -5.48 13.61 -8.55
N SER A 54 -4.94 14.77 -8.98
CA SER A 54 -4.85 15.15 -10.40
C SER A 54 -3.50 15.77 -10.76
N GLY A 55 -2.50 15.61 -9.89
CA GLY A 55 -1.16 16.14 -10.13
C GLY A 55 -0.38 15.31 -11.14
N ASP A 56 0.71 15.90 -11.63
CA ASP A 56 1.53 15.31 -12.69
C ASP A 56 2.42 14.15 -12.21
N ILE A 57 2.65 14.05 -10.89
CA ILE A 57 3.46 12.97 -10.32
C ILE A 57 2.55 11.76 -10.02
N ASN A 58 2.69 10.71 -10.82
CA ASN A 58 1.91 9.49 -10.68
C ASN A 58 2.56 8.51 -9.73
N ILE A 59 1.84 8.12 -8.69
CA ILE A 59 2.31 7.19 -7.65
C ILE A 59 1.41 5.96 -7.64
N LEU A 60 2.04 4.77 -7.70
CA LEU A 60 1.39 3.50 -7.39
C LEU A 60 1.93 2.99 -6.07
N ALA A 61 1.04 2.66 -5.15
CA ALA A 61 1.42 1.98 -3.91
C ALA A 61 0.48 0.80 -3.64
N TRP A 62 0.95 -0.18 -2.92
CA TRP A 62 0.11 -1.31 -2.50
C TRP A 62 0.52 -1.84 -1.14
N SER A 63 -0.47 -2.37 -0.43
CA SER A 63 -0.31 -2.95 0.89
C SER A 63 -0.62 -4.44 0.91
N GLN A 64 -0.20 -5.09 1.97
CA GLN A 64 -0.52 -6.48 2.26
C GLN A 64 -0.32 -7.44 1.06
N MET A 65 0.79 -7.29 0.34
CA MET A 65 1.29 -8.37 -0.52
C MET A 65 1.51 -9.65 0.30
N HIS A 66 1.91 -9.48 1.56
CA HIS A 66 1.85 -10.53 2.57
C HIS A 66 0.64 -10.28 3.47
N GLY A 67 -0.27 -11.25 3.55
CA GLY A 67 -1.58 -11.05 4.18
C GLY A 67 -1.54 -10.62 5.65
N ASN A 68 -0.52 -11.05 6.40
CA ASN A 68 -0.35 -10.73 7.82
C ASN A 68 0.43 -9.41 8.09
N GLU A 69 0.69 -8.60 7.06
CA GLU A 69 1.42 -7.33 7.17
C GLU A 69 0.47 -6.13 7.03
N SER A 70 -0.39 -5.89 8.03
CA SER A 70 -1.51 -4.95 7.95
C SER A 70 -1.16 -3.46 8.20
N ASN A 71 0.01 -3.15 8.75
CA ASN A 71 0.35 -1.78 9.16
C ASN A 71 0.28 -0.78 8.00
N SER A 72 0.65 -1.17 6.79
CA SER A 72 0.59 -0.28 5.63
C SER A 72 -0.84 0.01 5.16
N THR A 73 -1.76 -0.94 5.32
CA THR A 73 -3.20 -0.70 5.11
C THR A 73 -3.72 0.29 6.15
N HIS A 74 -3.37 0.11 7.44
CA HIS A 74 -3.69 1.09 8.48
C HIS A 74 -3.13 2.48 8.17
N CYS A 75 -1.86 2.56 7.78
CA CYS A 75 -1.24 3.85 7.44
C CYS A 75 -2.02 4.60 6.36
N MET A 76 -2.50 3.91 5.32
CA MET A 76 -3.29 4.55 4.27
C MET A 76 -4.68 4.99 4.79
N LEU A 77 -5.34 4.15 5.58
CA LEU A 77 -6.64 4.47 6.17
C LEU A 77 -6.54 5.64 7.16
N ASP A 78 -5.50 5.69 7.98
CA ASP A 78 -5.23 6.77 8.92
C ASP A 78 -4.83 8.06 8.20
N LEU A 79 -4.01 7.95 7.15
CA LEU A 79 -3.63 9.09 6.31
C LEU A 79 -4.86 9.73 5.69
N TRP A 80 -5.73 8.95 5.06
CA TRP A 80 -6.95 9.44 4.46
C TRP A 80 -7.86 10.10 5.50
N TYR A 81 -8.11 9.42 6.63
CA TYR A 81 -8.92 9.94 7.72
C TYR A 81 -8.37 11.27 8.27
N SER A 82 -7.05 11.36 8.43
CA SER A 82 -6.39 12.59 8.88
C SER A 82 -6.54 13.73 7.86
N LEU A 83 -6.41 13.43 6.56
CA LEU A 83 -6.51 14.43 5.50
C LEU A 83 -7.95 14.93 5.28
N GLU A 84 -8.97 14.11 5.55
CA GLU A 84 -10.38 14.56 5.52
C GLU A 84 -10.65 15.71 6.50
N SER A 85 -9.97 15.73 7.64
CA SER A 85 -10.05 16.83 8.60
C SER A 85 -9.14 18.02 8.27
N GLN A 86 -8.33 17.93 7.21
CA GLN A 86 -7.33 18.94 6.81
C GLN A 86 -7.45 19.26 5.30
N PRO A 87 -8.58 19.83 4.84
CA PRO A 87 -8.89 19.97 3.42
C PRO A 87 -7.86 20.77 2.64
N GLU A 88 -7.30 21.84 3.20
CA GLU A 88 -6.28 22.66 2.54
C GLU A 88 -4.98 21.87 2.32
N LEU A 89 -4.58 21.05 3.29
CA LEU A 89 -3.41 20.18 3.17
C LEU A 89 -3.66 19.07 2.15
N LYS A 90 -4.84 18.45 2.20
CA LYS A 90 -5.29 17.43 1.25
C LYS A 90 -5.24 17.98 -0.18
N GLU A 91 -5.84 19.13 -0.45
CA GLU A 91 -5.83 19.77 -1.76
C GLU A 91 -4.40 20.08 -2.22
N ARG A 92 -3.57 20.66 -1.35
CA ARG A 92 -2.17 20.98 -1.67
C ARG A 92 -1.35 19.76 -2.04
N ILE A 93 -1.55 18.62 -1.36
CA ILE A 93 -0.86 17.37 -1.68
C ILE A 93 -1.33 16.86 -3.05
N PHE A 94 -2.62 16.66 -3.21
CA PHE A 94 -3.20 15.97 -4.36
C PHE A 94 -3.34 16.83 -5.61
N LYS A 95 -3.07 18.14 -5.52
CA LYS A 95 -2.83 18.99 -6.67
C LYS A 95 -1.52 18.66 -7.38
N ASN A 96 -0.54 18.09 -6.67
CA ASN A 96 0.78 17.79 -7.21
C ASN A 96 0.97 16.29 -7.52
N ILE A 97 0.21 15.42 -6.89
CA ILE A 97 0.30 13.97 -7.08
C ILE A 97 -1.02 13.37 -7.51
N SER A 98 -0.93 12.28 -8.27
CA SER A 98 -2.02 11.34 -8.54
C SER A 98 -1.65 10.00 -7.91
N LEU A 99 -2.43 9.56 -6.93
CA LEU A 99 -2.18 8.33 -6.18
C LEU A 99 -3.14 7.24 -6.61
N ASP A 100 -2.59 6.10 -7.01
CA ASP A 100 -3.29 4.82 -7.05
C ASP A 100 -2.77 3.95 -5.90
N PHE A 101 -3.68 3.46 -5.06
CA PHE A 101 -3.33 2.61 -3.93
C PHE A 101 -4.15 1.33 -3.94
N ILE A 102 -3.48 0.17 -4.02
CA ILE A 102 -4.16 -1.13 -3.93
C ILE A 102 -4.21 -1.54 -2.46
N PHE A 103 -5.44 -1.58 -1.94
CA PHE A 103 -5.68 -2.09 -0.59
C PHE A 103 -5.58 -3.61 -0.56
N MET A 104 -4.86 -4.13 0.44
CA MET A 104 -4.88 -5.55 0.79
C MET A 104 -4.76 -6.46 -0.44
N LEU A 105 -3.60 -6.41 -1.15
CA LEU A 105 -3.37 -7.20 -2.36
C LEU A 105 -3.57 -8.71 -2.18
N ASN A 106 -3.41 -9.21 -0.95
CA ASN A 106 -3.59 -10.61 -0.55
C ASN A 106 -4.70 -10.76 0.51
N PRO A 107 -5.97 -10.61 0.14
CA PRO A 107 -7.07 -10.72 1.10
C PRO A 107 -7.25 -12.13 1.65
N ASP A 108 -6.93 -13.18 0.88
CA ASP A 108 -6.98 -14.57 1.35
C ASP A 108 -5.96 -14.82 2.45
N GLY A 109 -4.72 -14.37 2.24
CA GLY A 109 -3.67 -14.43 3.25
C GLY A 109 -3.96 -13.56 4.46
N SER A 110 -4.61 -12.40 4.28
CA SER A 110 -5.07 -11.57 5.39
C SER A 110 -6.11 -12.29 6.23
N LYS A 111 -7.10 -12.90 5.60
CA LYS A 111 -8.15 -13.67 6.28
C LYS A 111 -7.59 -14.84 7.07
N ALA A 112 -6.62 -15.55 6.51
CA ALA A 112 -5.93 -16.67 7.17
C ALA A 112 -4.79 -16.23 8.11
N TRP A 113 -4.47 -14.93 8.15
CA TRP A 113 -3.33 -14.35 8.86
C TRP A 113 -1.99 -14.98 8.48
N THR A 114 -1.80 -15.23 7.18
CA THR A 114 -0.61 -15.85 6.61
C THR A 114 0.17 -14.87 5.73
N ARG A 115 1.46 -15.15 5.55
CA ARG A 115 2.32 -14.42 4.62
C ARG A 115 1.90 -14.66 3.17
N ARG A 116 1.69 -15.92 2.82
CA ARG A 116 1.46 -16.39 1.45
C ARG A 116 -0.01 -16.29 1.07
N ASN A 117 -0.30 -16.35 -0.22
CA ASN A 117 -1.68 -16.38 -0.71
C ASN A 117 -2.31 -17.79 -0.55
N ALA A 118 -3.54 -17.97 -1.01
CA ALA A 118 -4.26 -19.22 -0.89
C ALA A 118 -3.62 -20.43 -1.63
N LEU A 119 -2.74 -20.16 -2.59
CA LEU A 119 -1.95 -21.17 -3.32
C LEU A 119 -0.57 -21.41 -2.70
N ASP A 120 -0.33 -20.91 -1.49
CA ASP A 120 0.98 -20.96 -0.81
C ASP A 120 2.11 -20.25 -1.58
N ILE A 121 1.77 -19.26 -2.42
CA ILE A 121 2.73 -18.46 -3.18
C ILE A 121 3.18 -17.26 -2.36
N ASP A 122 4.49 -17.04 -2.22
CA ASP A 122 5.06 -15.78 -1.79
C ASP A 122 5.03 -14.80 -2.97
N MET A 123 4.03 -13.91 -3.00
CA MET A 123 3.84 -12.98 -4.11
C MET A 123 5.02 -12.03 -4.32
N ASN A 124 5.82 -11.76 -3.28
CA ASN A 124 7.06 -10.98 -3.43
C ASN A 124 8.18 -11.74 -4.17
N ARG A 125 7.94 -12.98 -4.59
CA ARG A 125 8.80 -13.80 -5.44
C ARG A 125 8.14 -14.15 -6.78
N ASP A 126 6.87 -13.82 -6.95
CA ASP A 126 6.05 -14.24 -8.07
C ASP A 126 6.07 -13.27 -9.27
N TYR A 127 6.76 -12.14 -9.15
CA TYR A 127 6.74 -11.10 -10.20
C TYR A 127 7.09 -11.62 -11.60
N LEU A 128 8.14 -12.44 -11.73
CA LEU A 128 8.56 -12.95 -13.05
C LEU A 128 7.62 -14.05 -13.57
N GLN A 129 7.18 -14.94 -12.70
CA GLN A 129 6.31 -16.06 -13.07
C GLN A 129 4.86 -15.61 -13.26
N GLY A 130 4.34 -14.77 -12.36
CA GLY A 130 2.95 -14.30 -12.39
C GLY A 130 1.97 -15.45 -12.22
N ALA A 131 2.29 -16.41 -11.35
CA ALA A 131 1.46 -17.59 -11.13
C ALA A 131 0.20 -17.30 -10.32
N SER A 132 0.22 -16.24 -9.50
CA SER A 132 -0.94 -15.79 -8.71
C SER A 132 -1.77 -14.77 -9.48
N CYS A 133 -3.09 -14.88 -9.40
CA CYS A 133 -3.99 -13.90 -10.01
C CYS A 133 -3.80 -12.50 -9.39
N GLU A 134 -3.51 -12.42 -8.11
CA GLU A 134 -3.24 -11.16 -7.41
C GLU A 134 -2.01 -10.43 -7.98
N MET A 135 -0.95 -11.16 -8.32
CA MET A 135 0.23 -10.59 -8.97
C MET A 135 -0.08 -10.14 -10.40
N GLN A 136 -0.92 -10.87 -11.12
CA GLN A 136 -1.36 -10.47 -12.46
C GLN A 136 -2.14 -9.15 -12.40
N LEU A 137 -3.07 -9.02 -11.46
CA LEU A 137 -3.83 -7.77 -11.24
C LEU A 137 -2.90 -6.60 -10.89
N LEU A 138 -1.91 -6.80 -10.02
CA LEU A 138 -0.91 -5.76 -9.72
C LEU A 138 -0.15 -5.34 -10.98
N LYS A 139 0.26 -6.29 -11.83
CA LYS A 139 0.93 -5.99 -13.10
C LYS A 139 0.04 -5.22 -14.05
N GLU A 140 -1.22 -5.61 -14.20
CA GLU A 140 -2.19 -4.90 -15.04
C GLU A 140 -2.31 -3.44 -14.62
N VAL A 141 -2.44 -3.17 -13.32
CA VAL A 141 -2.46 -1.79 -12.80
C VAL A 141 -1.13 -1.10 -13.05
N ALA A 142 0.00 -1.74 -12.74
CA ALA A 142 1.33 -1.14 -12.87
C ALA A 142 1.67 -0.76 -14.32
N PHE A 143 1.13 -1.47 -15.30
CA PHE A 143 1.35 -1.20 -16.72
C PHE A 143 0.20 -0.44 -17.40
N SER A 144 -0.86 -0.10 -16.68
CA SER A 144 -2.02 0.62 -17.25
C SER A 144 -1.72 2.07 -17.62
N LYS A 145 -0.74 2.68 -16.94
CA LYS A 145 -0.22 4.03 -17.21
C LYS A 145 1.23 4.14 -16.75
N LYS A 146 1.89 5.24 -17.10
CA LYS A 146 3.23 5.52 -16.57
C LYS A 146 3.09 6.00 -15.11
N TYR A 147 3.74 5.31 -14.19
CA TYR A 147 3.96 5.74 -12.82
C TYR A 147 5.39 6.25 -12.66
N ASP A 148 5.56 7.36 -11.95
CA ASP A 148 6.87 7.93 -11.63
C ASP A 148 7.50 7.26 -10.42
N TYR A 149 6.65 6.78 -9.48
CA TYR A 149 7.07 6.05 -8.29
C TYR A 149 6.16 4.85 -8.02
N GLY A 150 6.77 3.75 -7.56
CA GLY A 150 6.09 2.56 -7.08
C GLY A 150 6.53 2.20 -5.66
N PHE A 151 5.57 1.95 -4.75
CA PHE A 151 5.85 1.59 -3.36
C PHE A 151 5.22 0.26 -3.01
N ASN A 152 6.06 -0.75 -2.78
CA ASN A 152 5.67 -2.01 -2.18
C ASN A 152 5.79 -1.90 -0.66
N LEU A 153 4.67 -1.75 0.02
CA LEU A 153 4.63 -1.47 1.44
C LEU A 153 4.59 -2.79 2.24
N HIS A 154 5.63 -3.02 2.99
CA HIS A 154 5.79 -4.17 3.88
C HIS A 154 5.79 -3.79 5.34
N GLU A 155 5.60 -4.78 6.20
CA GLU A 155 5.78 -4.66 7.63
C GLU A 155 7.04 -5.38 8.07
N GLN A 156 7.77 -4.76 9.00
CA GLN A 156 8.94 -5.39 9.62
C GLN A 156 8.50 -6.26 10.80
N ARG A 157 9.30 -7.30 11.10
CA ARG A 157 9.18 -8.01 12.36
C ARG A 157 9.52 -7.10 13.53
N THR A 158 8.99 -7.42 14.70
CA THR A 158 9.03 -6.59 15.91
C THR A 158 10.44 -6.11 16.31
N LEU A 159 11.49 -6.86 15.97
CA LEU A 159 12.87 -6.50 16.24
C LEU A 159 13.65 -6.62 14.93
N PHE A 160 13.69 -5.55 14.17
CA PHE A 160 14.48 -5.43 12.95
C PHE A 160 15.47 -4.29 13.10
N SER A 161 16.69 -4.51 12.65
CA SER A 161 17.74 -3.50 12.62
C SER A 161 18.51 -3.59 11.32
N THR A 162 18.77 -2.44 10.71
CA THR A 162 19.59 -2.35 9.49
C THR A 162 21.08 -2.25 9.80
N ASP A 163 21.45 -1.83 11.01
CA ASP A 163 22.83 -1.64 11.48
C ASP A 163 23.24 -2.64 12.58
N GLY A 164 22.33 -3.54 12.98
CA GLY A 164 22.54 -4.51 14.05
C GLY A 164 22.54 -3.93 15.46
N LYS A 165 22.27 -2.65 15.64
CA LYS A 165 22.34 -1.95 16.94
C LYS A 165 21.00 -1.32 17.35
N ASN A 166 20.37 -0.63 16.44
CA ASN A 166 19.16 0.13 16.72
C ASN A 166 17.95 -0.46 15.98
N PRO A 167 16.79 -0.59 16.63
CA PRO A 167 15.56 -0.99 15.94
C PRO A 167 15.21 0.02 14.86
N ALA A 168 14.88 -0.46 13.65
CA ALA A 168 14.38 0.41 12.58
C ALA A 168 12.87 0.60 12.71
N THR A 169 12.43 1.85 12.80
CA THR A 169 11.01 2.20 12.75
C THR A 169 10.51 2.22 11.31
N LEU A 170 11.32 2.79 10.42
CA LEU A 170 11.04 2.86 8.99
C LEU A 170 12.32 2.47 8.22
N SER A 171 12.15 1.67 7.17
CA SER A 171 13.27 1.27 6.31
C SER A 171 12.87 1.32 4.85
N PHE A 172 13.68 1.98 4.03
CA PHE A 172 13.55 2.00 2.59
C PHE A 172 14.56 1.05 1.97
N LEU A 173 14.10 0.13 1.13
CA LEU A 173 14.94 -0.78 0.36
C LEU A 173 14.93 -0.35 -1.10
N ALA A 174 16.11 -0.27 -1.70
CA ALA A 174 16.26 -0.11 -3.14
C ALA A 174 16.66 -1.47 -3.75
N PRO A 175 16.16 -1.82 -4.94
CA PRO A 175 16.59 -3.04 -5.61
C PRO A 175 18.09 -2.99 -5.94
N SER A 176 18.74 -4.16 -5.96
CA SER A 176 20.17 -4.27 -6.31
C SER A 176 20.46 -3.85 -7.75
N GLN A 177 19.45 -3.81 -8.60
CA GLN A 177 19.50 -3.45 -10.02
C GLN A 177 19.04 -2.01 -10.29
N ASP A 178 19.20 -1.11 -9.32
CA ASP A 178 18.94 0.33 -9.48
C ASP A 178 20.13 0.99 -10.21
N PHE A 179 20.25 0.72 -11.52
CA PHE A 179 21.40 1.10 -12.34
C PHE A 179 21.61 2.61 -12.43
N ASP A 180 20.56 3.38 -12.49
CA ASP A 180 20.61 4.84 -12.53
C ASP A 180 20.61 5.47 -11.12
N ARG A 181 20.51 4.66 -10.07
CA ARG A 181 20.48 5.03 -8.66
C ARG A 181 19.31 5.93 -8.26
N THR A 182 18.29 6.08 -9.08
CA THR A 182 17.13 6.94 -8.81
C THR A 182 16.44 6.56 -7.50
N VAL A 183 16.12 5.25 -7.32
CA VAL A 183 15.49 4.74 -6.10
C VAL A 183 16.42 4.88 -4.89
N THR A 184 17.72 4.59 -5.07
CA THR A 184 18.74 4.71 -4.02
C THR A 184 18.88 6.16 -3.55
N GLU A 185 18.93 7.13 -4.44
CA GLU A 185 19.04 8.55 -4.11
C GLU A 185 17.74 9.07 -3.48
N THR A 186 16.56 8.66 -3.97
CA THR A 186 15.27 8.98 -3.35
C THR A 186 15.21 8.45 -1.92
N ARG A 187 15.64 7.21 -1.70
CA ARG A 187 15.74 6.62 -0.36
C ARG A 187 16.62 7.45 0.58
N LYS A 188 17.80 7.85 0.13
CA LYS A 188 18.74 8.67 0.94
C LYS A 188 18.14 10.02 1.33
N LYS A 189 17.36 10.63 0.44
CA LYS A 189 16.69 11.92 0.72
C LYS A 189 15.50 11.79 1.68
N SER A 190 14.94 10.59 1.82
CA SER A 190 13.79 10.30 2.67
C SER A 190 14.16 9.88 4.10
N MET A 191 15.42 9.58 4.34
CA MET A 191 15.99 9.26 5.65
C MET A 191 16.53 10.50 6.37
#